data_16868f08540e116c6b1072bc946610a9
#
_entry.id   16868f08540e116c6b1072bc946610a9
#
_cell.length_a   1.000
_cell.length_b   1.000
_cell.length_c   1.000
_cell.angle_alpha   90.00
_cell.angle_beta   90.00
_cell.angle_gamma   90.00
#
_symmetry.space_group_name_H-M   'P 1'
#
loop_
_entity.id
_entity.type
_entity.pdbx_description
1 polymer ?
#
loop_
_entity_poly.entity_id
_entity_poly.type
_entity_poly.pdbx_seq_one_letter_code
_entity_poly.pdbx_strand_id
1 'polypeptide(L)'
;MLITDIPIDRSSKPSLTIYDCLDEYFKIEAIDYKCEKCGNTQGNRMDKKILIKPKTLIIKIKRYEQLGMFAHKVTDMIQYPETLTLNKYFCSDNIQDYHLYGVVNHSGNLNGGHYYSYIKEYNHENNTYGDNWYLCNDSVIRPMTGEQVRRSSNAYMLFYYSNN
;
A
#
# COMPACT_ATOMS: atom_id res chain seq x y z
N MET A 1 -3.18 9.79 5.55
CA MET A 1 -4.07 9.38 4.43
C MET A 1 -4.04 7.88 4.31
N LEU A 2 -5.17 7.25 4.04
CA LEU A 2 -5.29 5.83 3.74
C LEU A 2 -5.60 5.64 2.25
N ILE A 3 -4.76 4.88 1.54
CA ILE A 3 -5.05 4.34 0.21
C ILE A 3 -5.44 2.89 0.43
N THR A 4 -6.69 2.55 0.13
CA THR A 4 -7.27 1.25 0.51
C THR A 4 -7.59 0.41 -0.71
N ASP A 5 -7.52 -0.90 -0.51
CA ASP A 5 -7.89 -1.91 -1.49
C ASP A 5 -7.16 -1.76 -2.83
N ILE A 6 -5.84 -1.48 -2.74
CA ILE A 6 -4.97 -1.42 -3.92
C ILE A 6 -4.98 -2.78 -4.61
N PRO A 7 -5.45 -2.85 -5.88
CA PRO A 7 -5.59 -4.11 -6.60
C PRO A 7 -4.23 -4.77 -6.88
N ILE A 8 -4.24 -6.08 -7.00
CA ILE A 8 -3.08 -6.87 -7.40
C ILE A 8 -3.32 -7.32 -8.83
N ASP A 9 -2.71 -6.63 -9.80
CA ASP A 9 -2.77 -7.06 -11.19
C ASP A 9 -1.71 -8.13 -11.47
N ARG A 10 -2.16 -9.34 -11.78
CA ARG A 10 -1.31 -10.50 -12.06
C ARG A 10 -1.06 -10.72 -13.56
N SER A 11 -1.65 -9.91 -14.41
CA SER A 11 -1.80 -10.23 -15.84
C SER A 11 -0.49 -10.19 -16.65
N SER A 12 0.62 -9.67 -16.12
CA SER A 12 1.76 -9.36 -16.99
C SER A 12 3.18 -9.50 -16.42
N LYS A 13 3.38 -9.84 -15.12
CA LYS A 13 4.73 -9.78 -14.55
C LYS A 13 5.06 -10.96 -13.62
N PRO A 14 6.29 -11.52 -13.73
CA PRO A 14 6.76 -12.58 -12.83
C PRO A 14 7.02 -12.10 -11.40
N SER A 15 7.17 -10.80 -11.19
CA SER A 15 7.30 -10.17 -9.86
C SER A 15 6.48 -8.88 -9.82
N LEU A 16 5.69 -8.73 -8.75
CA LEU A 16 4.85 -7.59 -8.52
C LEU A 16 5.51 -6.62 -7.53
N THR A 17 5.37 -5.34 -7.79
CA THR A 17 5.81 -4.28 -6.91
C THR A 17 4.61 -3.46 -6.42
N ILE A 18 4.79 -2.73 -5.33
CA ILE A 18 3.75 -1.80 -4.86
C ILE A 18 3.46 -0.71 -5.90
N TYR A 19 4.43 -0.36 -6.75
CA TYR A 19 4.21 0.59 -7.84
C TYR A 19 3.27 0.05 -8.91
N ASP A 20 3.34 -1.24 -9.24
CA ASP A 20 2.41 -1.88 -10.18
C ASP A 20 0.97 -1.83 -9.66
N CYS A 21 0.81 -2.10 -8.36
CA CYS A 21 -0.49 -2.02 -7.69
C CYS A 21 -1.02 -0.58 -7.64
N LEU A 22 -0.15 0.41 -7.40
CA LEU A 22 -0.50 1.83 -7.41
C LEU A 22 -0.87 2.31 -8.82
N ASP A 23 -0.14 1.86 -9.85
CA ASP A 23 -0.43 2.20 -11.23
C ASP A 23 -1.83 1.72 -11.64
N GLU A 24 -2.20 0.51 -11.26
CA GLU A 24 -3.55 0.00 -11.51
C GLU A 24 -4.61 0.77 -10.70
N TYR A 25 -4.33 1.11 -9.44
CA TYR A 25 -5.25 1.89 -8.60
C TYR A 25 -5.51 3.30 -9.13
N PHE A 26 -4.48 3.97 -9.66
CA PHE A 26 -4.56 5.33 -10.21
C PHE A 26 -4.76 5.38 -11.72
N LYS A 27 -4.98 4.25 -12.34
CA LYS A 27 -5.27 4.15 -13.78
C LYS A 27 -6.48 5.00 -14.16
N ILE A 28 -6.38 5.66 -15.31
CA ILE A 28 -7.50 6.37 -15.89
C ILE A 28 -8.54 5.35 -16.35
N GLU A 29 -9.75 5.47 -15.86
CA GLU A 29 -10.85 4.58 -16.17
C GLU A 29 -11.89 5.28 -17.06
N ALA A 30 -12.37 4.58 -18.09
CA ALA A 30 -13.57 5.01 -18.81
C ALA A 30 -14.79 4.79 -17.91
N ILE A 31 -15.66 5.78 -17.81
CA ILE A 31 -16.83 5.72 -16.95
C ILE A 31 -18.09 6.06 -17.72
N ASP A 32 -19.20 5.39 -17.41
CA ASP A 32 -20.53 5.74 -17.86
C ASP A 32 -21.08 6.85 -16.96
N TYR A 33 -20.87 8.09 -17.38
CA TYR A 33 -21.28 9.28 -16.64
C TYR A 33 -21.91 10.31 -17.58
N LYS A 34 -23.04 10.86 -17.20
CA LYS A 34 -23.65 11.98 -17.91
C LYS A 34 -23.14 13.29 -17.33
N CYS A 35 -22.39 14.05 -18.10
CA CYS A 35 -21.91 15.35 -17.66
C CYS A 35 -23.06 16.34 -17.44
N GLU A 36 -23.20 16.86 -16.23
CA GLU A 36 -24.29 17.81 -15.88
C GLU A 36 -24.18 19.13 -16.63
N LYS A 37 -22.97 19.55 -17.04
CA LYS A 37 -22.72 20.81 -17.73
C LYS A 37 -23.01 20.75 -19.23
N CYS A 38 -22.58 19.67 -19.91
CA CYS A 38 -22.69 19.55 -21.37
C CYS A 38 -23.60 18.42 -21.85
N GLY A 39 -24.12 17.61 -20.93
CA GLY A 39 -25.00 16.47 -21.24
C GLY A 39 -24.30 15.27 -21.92
N ASN A 40 -23.00 15.35 -22.13
CA ASN A 40 -22.24 14.28 -22.79
C ASN A 40 -22.27 12.99 -21.97
N THR A 41 -22.53 11.86 -22.62
CA THR A 41 -22.58 10.52 -22.02
C THR A 41 -21.47 9.60 -22.52
N GLN A 42 -20.68 10.03 -23.52
CA GLN A 42 -19.66 9.19 -24.14
C GLN A 42 -18.25 9.75 -23.93
N GLY A 43 -17.27 8.84 -23.80
CA GLY A 43 -15.87 9.19 -23.71
C GLY A 43 -15.45 9.85 -22.39
N ASN A 44 -16.30 9.79 -21.37
CA ASN A 44 -15.97 10.31 -20.04
C ASN A 44 -14.92 9.41 -19.38
N ARG A 45 -13.97 10.04 -18.67
CA ARG A 45 -12.86 9.36 -17.99
C ARG A 45 -12.73 9.87 -16.57
N MET A 46 -12.39 8.97 -15.65
CA MET A 46 -12.06 9.29 -14.28
C MET A 46 -10.55 9.20 -14.10
N ASP A 47 -9.93 10.31 -13.70
CA ASP A 47 -8.52 10.38 -13.29
C ASP A 47 -8.45 10.64 -11.78
N LYS A 48 -7.81 9.73 -11.05
CA LYS A 48 -7.63 9.82 -9.60
C LYS A 48 -6.24 10.38 -9.29
N LYS A 49 -6.15 11.39 -8.44
CA LYS A 49 -4.89 11.99 -7.99
C LYS A 49 -4.93 12.34 -6.51
N ILE A 50 -3.78 12.39 -5.89
CA ILE A 50 -3.62 12.84 -4.51
C ILE A 50 -3.45 14.35 -4.52
N LEU A 51 -4.39 15.08 -3.89
CA LEU A 51 -4.35 16.55 -3.83
C LEU A 51 -3.43 17.05 -2.72
N ILE A 52 -3.54 16.46 -1.52
CA ILE A 52 -2.80 16.89 -0.34
C ILE A 52 -1.83 15.79 0.06
N LYS A 53 -0.56 16.15 0.20
CA LYS A 53 0.51 15.25 0.67
C LYS A 53 0.36 15.01 2.18
N PRO A 54 0.06 13.80 2.61
CA PRO A 54 -0.09 13.49 4.03
C PRO A 54 1.27 13.30 4.69
N LYS A 55 1.40 13.63 5.97
CA LYS A 55 2.58 13.24 6.76
C LYS A 55 2.67 11.73 6.96
N THR A 56 1.54 11.08 7.12
CA THR A 56 1.44 9.61 7.25
C THR A 56 0.62 9.06 6.10
N LEU A 57 1.19 8.09 5.41
CA LEU A 57 0.56 7.36 4.32
C LEU A 57 0.40 5.90 4.72
N ILE A 58 -0.83 5.40 4.64
CA ILE A 58 -1.15 4.00 4.89
C ILE A 58 -1.65 3.40 3.58
N ILE A 59 -1.04 2.29 3.17
CA ILE A 59 -1.39 1.56 1.96
C ILE A 59 -1.92 0.18 2.37
N LYS A 60 -3.18 -0.11 2.04
CA LYS A 60 -3.80 -1.41 2.24
C LYS A 60 -3.85 -2.18 0.93
N ILE A 61 -3.25 -3.35 0.89
CA ILE A 61 -3.21 -4.23 -0.28
C ILE A 61 -4.47 -5.09 -0.30
N LYS A 62 -5.17 -5.14 -1.43
CA LYS A 62 -6.38 -5.95 -1.62
C LYS A 62 -6.01 -7.43 -1.78
N ARG A 63 -5.80 -8.10 -0.67
CA ARG A 63 -5.43 -9.52 -0.65
C ARG A 63 -6.61 -10.48 -0.76
N TYR A 64 -7.83 -9.99 -0.76
CA TYR A 64 -9.04 -10.81 -0.84
C TYR A 64 -9.81 -10.51 -2.11
N GLU A 65 -10.05 -11.54 -2.90
CA GLU A 65 -10.76 -11.47 -4.17
C GLU A 65 -11.94 -12.42 -4.15
N GLN A 66 -13.05 -11.98 -4.75
CA GLN A 66 -14.23 -12.78 -4.97
C GLN A 66 -14.17 -13.39 -6.37
N LEU A 67 -14.15 -14.70 -6.47
CA LEU A 67 -14.27 -15.45 -7.72
C LEU A 67 -15.56 -16.26 -7.70
N GLY A 68 -16.62 -15.70 -8.30
CA GLY A 68 -17.95 -16.30 -8.23
C GLY A 68 -18.47 -16.37 -6.79
N MET A 69 -18.81 -17.58 -6.33
CA MET A 69 -19.27 -17.84 -4.97
C MET A 69 -18.12 -18.08 -3.96
N PHE A 70 -16.87 -18.11 -4.42
CA PHE A 70 -15.72 -18.38 -3.57
C PHE A 70 -14.87 -17.12 -3.43
N ALA A 71 -14.46 -16.85 -2.20
CA ALA A 71 -13.47 -15.84 -1.93
C ALA A 71 -12.13 -16.50 -1.59
N HIS A 72 -11.04 -15.99 -2.12
CA HIS A 72 -9.70 -16.50 -1.85
C HIS A 72 -8.74 -15.39 -1.46
N LYS A 73 -7.67 -15.76 -0.74
CA LYS A 73 -6.60 -14.85 -0.39
C LYS A 73 -5.49 -14.90 -1.45
N VAL A 74 -5.11 -13.74 -1.93
CA VAL A 74 -3.94 -13.54 -2.80
C VAL A 74 -2.68 -13.59 -1.96
N THR A 75 -1.83 -14.58 -2.22
CA THR A 75 -0.58 -14.81 -1.47
C THR A 75 0.67 -14.35 -2.22
N ASP A 76 0.50 -13.79 -3.41
CA ASP A 76 1.61 -13.28 -4.21
C ASP A 76 2.49 -12.31 -3.42
N MET A 77 3.80 -12.46 -3.58
CA MET A 77 4.76 -11.55 -3.00
C MET A 77 4.72 -10.21 -3.74
N ILE A 78 4.46 -9.14 -3.01
CA ILE A 78 4.52 -7.78 -3.53
C ILE A 78 5.75 -7.12 -2.93
N GLN A 79 6.68 -6.72 -3.79
CA GLN A 79 7.87 -5.99 -3.37
C GLN A 79 7.50 -4.54 -3.03
N TYR A 80 7.95 -4.04 -1.91
CA TYR A 80 7.75 -2.66 -1.48
C TYR A 80 9.07 -2.07 -0.97
N PRO A 81 9.40 -0.83 -1.37
CA PRO A 81 10.66 -0.20 -1.01
C PRO A 81 10.63 0.35 0.41
N GLU A 82 11.80 0.60 0.97
CA GLU A 82 11.95 1.34 2.22
C GLU A 82 11.65 2.83 2.01
N THR A 83 12.03 3.38 0.87
CA THR A 83 11.67 4.75 0.46
C THR A 83 10.76 4.70 -0.76
N LEU A 84 9.56 5.23 -0.61
CA LEU A 84 8.51 5.24 -1.63
C LEU A 84 8.33 6.65 -2.18
N THR A 85 8.49 6.80 -3.50
CA THR A 85 8.29 8.07 -4.22
C THR A 85 6.99 8.02 -5.01
N LEU A 86 6.08 8.96 -4.73
CA LEU A 86 4.71 8.95 -5.29
C LEU A 86 4.42 10.13 -6.23
N ASN A 87 5.44 10.80 -6.77
CA ASN A 87 5.28 12.08 -7.49
C ASN A 87 4.24 12.01 -8.62
N LYS A 88 4.23 10.94 -9.40
CA LYS A 88 3.29 10.78 -10.53
C LYS A 88 1.81 10.68 -10.11
N TYR A 89 1.53 10.40 -8.84
CA TYR A 89 0.17 10.27 -8.32
C TYR A 89 -0.34 11.53 -7.63
N PHE A 90 0.51 12.54 -7.45
CA PHE A 90 0.12 13.84 -6.88
C PHE A 90 -0.34 14.82 -7.96
N CYS A 91 -1.16 15.79 -7.57
CA CYS A 91 -1.54 16.93 -8.42
C CYS A 91 -0.43 17.98 -8.54
N SER A 92 0.61 17.93 -7.70
CA SER A 92 1.72 18.89 -7.68
C SER A 92 3.05 18.22 -7.99
N ASP A 93 3.97 18.94 -8.64
CA ASP A 93 5.27 18.43 -9.08
C ASP A 93 6.34 18.37 -7.99
N ASN A 94 6.05 18.81 -6.76
CA ASN A 94 7.01 18.75 -5.67
C ASN A 94 7.32 17.31 -5.29
N ILE A 95 8.59 16.97 -5.29
CA ILE A 95 9.09 15.66 -4.87
C ILE A 95 8.88 15.49 -3.37
N GLN A 96 8.33 14.36 -2.96
CA GLN A 96 8.23 13.96 -1.57
C GLN A 96 8.44 12.46 -1.45
N ASP A 97 9.42 12.10 -0.64
CA ASP A 97 9.70 10.71 -0.30
C ASP A 97 8.98 10.33 0.99
N TYR A 98 8.55 9.08 1.01
CA TYR A 98 7.89 8.44 2.13
C TYR A 98 8.74 7.28 2.62
N HIS A 99 9.02 7.23 3.91
CA HIS A 99 9.87 6.21 4.53
C HIS A 99 9.02 5.19 5.28
N LEU A 100 9.27 3.90 4.98
CA LEU A 100 8.58 2.79 5.63
C LEU A 100 8.96 2.71 7.11
N TYR A 101 7.95 2.69 8.00
CA TYR A 101 8.15 2.53 9.43
C TYR A 101 7.34 1.39 10.06
N GLY A 102 6.38 0.84 9.34
CA GLY A 102 5.57 -0.24 9.83
C GLY A 102 4.95 -1.09 8.73
N VAL A 103 4.79 -2.37 9.01
CA VAL A 103 4.11 -3.34 8.15
C VAL A 103 3.20 -4.18 9.00
N VAL A 104 1.90 -4.18 8.73
CA VAL A 104 0.97 -5.16 9.29
C VAL A 104 0.88 -6.34 8.32
N ASN A 105 1.09 -7.52 8.85
CA ASN A 105 1.02 -8.78 8.14
C ASN A 105 -0.24 -9.53 8.55
N HIS A 106 -0.78 -10.34 7.64
CA HIS A 106 -1.87 -11.27 7.93
C HIS A 106 -1.49 -12.67 7.42
N SER A 107 -1.41 -13.63 8.32
CA SER A 107 -1.24 -15.06 8.02
C SER A 107 -2.58 -15.77 8.15
N GLY A 108 -2.87 -16.72 7.28
CA GLY A 108 -4.14 -17.46 7.27
C GLY A 108 -5.02 -17.17 6.06
N ASN A 109 -6.32 -17.41 6.18
CA ASN A 109 -7.30 -17.28 5.12
C ASN A 109 -8.50 -16.41 5.54
N LEU A 110 -9.61 -16.44 4.77
CA LEU A 110 -10.82 -15.67 5.08
C LEU A 110 -11.58 -16.12 6.33
N ASN A 111 -11.46 -17.40 6.69
CA ASN A 111 -12.22 -17.99 7.80
C ASN A 111 -11.47 -17.88 9.13
N GLY A 112 -10.23 -17.39 9.10
CA GLY A 112 -9.42 -17.22 10.29
C GLY A 112 -7.96 -16.95 9.94
N GLY A 113 -7.29 -16.22 10.79
CA GLY A 113 -5.90 -15.85 10.59
C GLY A 113 -5.33 -15.14 11.80
N HIS A 114 -4.09 -14.77 11.66
CA HIS A 114 -3.32 -14.12 12.69
C HIS A 114 -2.64 -12.87 12.15
N TYR A 115 -2.77 -11.77 12.87
CA TYR A 115 -2.10 -10.51 12.57
C TYR A 115 -0.84 -10.37 13.41
N TYR A 116 0.22 -9.89 12.78
CA TYR A 116 1.46 -9.50 13.44
C TYR A 116 2.07 -8.32 12.69
N SER A 117 3.01 -7.61 13.29
CA SER A 117 3.58 -6.43 12.67
C SER A 117 5.10 -6.44 12.68
N TYR A 118 5.66 -5.71 11.74
CA TYR A 118 7.05 -5.24 11.77
C TYR A 118 7.01 -3.74 12.00
N ILE A 119 7.82 -3.25 12.93
CA ILE A 119 7.90 -1.84 13.27
C ILE A 119 9.35 -1.38 13.34
N LYS A 120 9.60 -0.15 12.92
CA LYS A 120 10.88 0.52 13.19
C LYS A 120 10.92 1.06 14.62
N GLU A 121 12.09 1.04 15.20
CA GLU A 121 12.37 1.75 16.44
C GLU A 121 12.05 3.24 16.29
N TYR A 122 11.41 3.81 17.29
CA TYR A 122 11.09 5.23 17.30
C TYR A 122 11.77 5.91 18.49
N ASN A 123 12.56 6.94 18.23
CA ASN A 123 13.20 7.74 19.25
C ASN A 123 12.29 8.94 19.59
N HIS A 124 11.73 8.93 20.80
CA HIS A 124 10.84 9.98 21.29
C HIS A 124 11.54 11.31 21.59
N GLU A 125 12.85 11.30 21.86
CA GLU A 125 13.60 12.52 22.20
C GLU A 125 13.77 13.42 20.98
N ASN A 126 14.07 12.84 19.83
CA ASN A 126 14.29 13.57 18.58
C ASN A 126 13.17 13.41 17.54
N ASN A 127 12.12 12.66 17.86
CA ASN A 127 10.97 12.38 17.00
C ASN A 127 11.35 11.74 15.64
N THR A 128 12.30 10.79 15.65
CA THR A 128 12.78 10.11 14.44
C THR A 128 12.65 8.61 14.54
N TYR A 129 12.57 7.94 13.37
CA TYR A 129 12.70 6.49 13.28
C TYR A 129 14.16 6.12 13.10
N GLY A 130 14.61 5.12 13.87
CA GLY A 130 15.92 4.49 13.72
C GLY A 130 15.97 3.48 12.57
N ASP A 131 17.08 2.73 12.49
CA ASP A 131 17.25 1.68 11.45
C ASP A 131 16.85 0.29 11.92
N ASN A 132 16.67 0.10 13.22
CA ASN A 132 16.33 -1.18 13.81
C ASN A 132 14.85 -1.54 13.55
N TRP A 133 14.64 -2.78 13.11
CA TRP A 133 13.32 -3.35 12.92
C TRP A 133 13.01 -4.42 13.95
N TYR A 134 11.76 -4.52 14.34
CA TYR A 134 11.27 -5.52 15.29
C TYR A 134 10.02 -6.21 14.74
N LEU A 135 9.97 -7.54 14.87
CA LEU A 135 8.74 -8.31 14.82
C LEU A 135 8.00 -8.10 16.13
N CYS A 136 6.72 -7.72 16.04
CA CYS A 136 5.77 -7.72 17.16
C CYS A 136 4.66 -8.73 16.85
N ASN A 137 4.62 -9.80 17.65
CA ASN A 137 3.68 -10.89 17.48
C ASN A 137 3.15 -11.31 18.84
N ASP A 138 1.97 -10.78 19.20
CA ASP A 138 1.39 -10.86 20.53
C ASP A 138 2.40 -10.40 21.63
N SER A 139 2.78 -11.30 22.53
CA SER A 139 3.77 -11.03 23.59
C SER A 139 5.22 -11.17 23.15
N VAL A 140 5.46 -11.58 21.89
CA VAL A 140 6.83 -11.82 21.37
C VAL A 140 7.31 -10.62 20.60
N ILE A 141 8.45 -10.06 21.03
CA ILE A 141 9.18 -9.01 20.30
C ILE A 141 10.57 -9.55 19.97
N ARG A 142 10.95 -9.46 18.68
CA ARG A 142 12.27 -9.92 18.20
C ARG A 142 12.87 -8.95 17.18
N PRO A 143 14.19 -8.72 17.21
CA PRO A 143 14.86 -7.94 16.17
C PRO A 143 14.74 -8.62 14.80
N MET A 144 14.66 -7.79 13.77
CA MET A 144 14.56 -8.19 12.36
C MET A 144 15.51 -7.35 11.51
N THR A 145 15.89 -7.87 10.36
CA THR A 145 16.58 -7.05 9.35
C THR A 145 15.58 -6.38 8.42
N GLY A 146 15.91 -5.21 7.89
CA GLY A 146 15.06 -4.54 6.89
C GLY A 146 14.84 -5.39 5.64
N GLU A 147 15.77 -6.26 5.27
CA GLU A 147 15.61 -7.22 4.17
C GLU A 147 14.50 -8.24 4.46
N GLN A 148 14.49 -8.81 5.67
CA GLN A 148 13.44 -9.75 6.08
C GLN A 148 12.06 -9.08 6.07
N VAL A 149 11.97 -7.83 6.53
CA VAL A 149 10.73 -7.04 6.52
C VAL A 149 10.22 -6.90 5.09
N ARG A 150 11.06 -6.48 4.13
CA ARG A 150 10.66 -6.23 2.74
C ARG A 150 10.35 -7.50 1.93
N ARG A 151 10.68 -8.67 2.43
CA ARG A 151 10.39 -9.97 1.81
C ARG A 151 9.14 -10.68 2.35
N SER A 152 8.28 -9.98 3.08
CA SER A 152 7.07 -10.59 3.61
C SER A 152 5.99 -10.75 2.54
N SER A 153 5.66 -11.98 2.19
CA SER A 153 4.50 -12.30 1.35
C SER A 153 3.15 -12.07 2.07
N ASN A 154 3.19 -11.92 3.39
CA ASN A 154 2.02 -11.69 4.23
C ASN A 154 1.69 -10.21 4.44
N ALA A 155 2.51 -9.28 3.91
CA ALA A 155 2.26 -7.85 4.03
C ALA A 155 0.85 -7.49 3.57
N TYR A 156 0.08 -6.88 4.46
CA TYR A 156 -1.32 -6.52 4.27
C TYR A 156 -1.53 -5.01 4.28
N MET A 157 -0.86 -4.30 5.22
CA MET A 157 -0.84 -2.86 5.26
C MET A 157 0.59 -2.35 5.42
N LEU A 158 0.92 -1.31 4.67
CA LEU A 158 2.21 -0.64 4.69
C LEU A 158 2.03 0.76 5.28
N PHE A 159 2.91 1.14 6.18
CA PHE A 159 2.88 2.43 6.87
C PHE A 159 4.13 3.22 6.54
N TYR A 160 3.92 4.35 5.90
CA TYR A 160 4.97 5.28 5.51
C TYR A 160 4.78 6.64 6.15
N TYR A 161 5.89 7.34 6.42
CA TYR A 161 5.87 8.72 6.90
C TYR A 161 6.74 9.61 6.00
N SER A 162 6.48 10.90 6.02
CA SER A 162 7.31 11.92 5.41
C SER A 162 7.81 12.89 6.47
N ASN A 163 9.06 13.31 6.34
CA ASN A 163 9.71 14.28 7.25
C ASN A 163 9.25 15.74 7.04
N ASN A 164 8.41 16.02 6.03
CA ASN A 164 7.92 17.36 5.69
C ASN A 164 6.54 17.66 6.27
#